data_aae0dabceaad05e8d2d6a0eb2eb1a433
#
_entry.id   aae0dabceaad05e8d2d6a0eb2eb1a433
#
_cell.length_a   1.000
_cell.length_b   1.000
_cell.length_c   1.000
_cell.angle_alpha   90.00
_cell.angle_beta   90.00
_cell.angle_gamma   90.00
#
_symmetry.space_group_name_H-M   'P 1'
#
loop_
_entity.id
_entity.type
_entity.pdbx_description
1 polymer ?
#
loop_
_entity_poly.entity_id
_entity_poly.type
_entity_poly.pdbx_seq_one_letter_code
_entity_poly.pdbx_strand_id
1 'polypeptide(L)'
;PRGGQSLAEVEALLLGEMEKLRKGEFSNELVEAIKANLNLNLEKSFLNNSDRANYYVDAFVNGETWGDAVEGLHRMNAVTKQDVVNVANKYLGNKNYAAVSKRQGAPKDELKIAKPAITPIVTNRDTVSAFLADLVSMKVDPVEPKFVDFQKDLKSTKLANGTQLLYTHNPYNE
;
A
#
# COMPACT_ATOMS: atom_id res chain seq x y z
N PRO A 1 7.63 18.34 12.68
CA PRO A 1 7.02 19.49 13.33
C PRO A 1 6.74 20.60 12.33
N ARG A 2 5.64 21.34 12.54
CA ARG A 2 5.38 22.58 11.83
C ARG A 2 6.26 23.68 12.44
N GLY A 3 6.45 24.82 11.73
CA GLY A 3 7.22 25.94 12.29
C GLY A 3 6.72 26.32 13.69
N GLY A 4 7.64 26.40 14.64
CA GLY A 4 7.35 26.71 16.04
C GLY A 4 7.02 25.55 16.97
N GLN A 5 6.86 24.31 16.46
CA GLN A 5 6.65 23.14 17.31
C GLN A 5 7.98 22.49 17.71
N SER A 6 8.13 22.15 18.98
CA SER A 6 9.22 21.33 19.47
C SER A 6 9.03 19.84 19.16
N LEU A 7 10.10 19.07 19.16
CA LEU A 7 10.03 17.60 18.99
C LEU A 7 9.26 16.93 20.13
N ALA A 8 9.40 17.44 21.36
CA ALA A 8 8.69 16.94 22.53
C ALA A 8 7.16 17.15 22.43
N GLU A 9 6.73 18.30 21.92
CA GLU A 9 5.30 18.55 21.67
C GLU A 9 4.73 17.60 20.63
N VAL A 10 5.47 17.34 19.55
CA VAL A 10 5.02 16.38 18.52
C VAL A 10 4.97 14.96 19.08
N GLU A 11 5.95 14.54 19.87
CA GLU A 11 5.95 13.24 20.53
C GLU A 11 4.74 13.11 21.46
N ALA A 12 4.47 14.12 22.29
CA ALA A 12 3.32 14.12 23.19
C ALA A 12 1.97 14.03 22.43
N LEU A 13 1.84 14.73 21.30
CA LEU A 13 0.66 14.64 20.43
C LEU A 13 0.48 13.22 19.86
N LEU A 14 1.54 12.61 19.33
CA LEU A 14 1.48 11.25 18.79
C LEU A 14 1.09 10.23 19.87
N LEU A 15 1.70 10.30 21.04
CA LEU A 15 1.36 9.43 22.16
C LEU A 15 -0.08 9.66 22.63
N GLY A 16 -0.56 10.91 22.60
CA GLY A 16 -1.95 11.25 22.90
C GLY A 16 -2.94 10.60 21.93
N GLU A 17 -2.63 10.60 20.62
CA GLU A 17 -3.48 9.92 19.63
C GLU A 17 -3.46 8.40 19.78
N MET A 18 -2.32 7.81 20.13
CA MET A 18 -2.23 6.37 20.45
C MET A 18 -3.10 6.02 21.67
N GLU A 19 -3.13 6.86 22.66
CA GLU A 19 -3.99 6.66 23.86
C GLU A 19 -5.47 6.76 23.52
N LYS A 20 -5.87 7.67 22.62
CA LYS A 20 -7.25 7.74 22.11
C LYS A 20 -7.64 6.46 21.37
N LEU A 21 -6.74 5.89 20.53
CA LEU A 21 -6.98 4.60 19.89
C LEU A 21 -7.21 3.49 20.93
N ARG A 22 -6.39 3.43 21.96
CA ARG A 22 -6.52 2.43 23.04
C ARG A 22 -7.82 2.56 23.82
N LYS A 23 -8.32 3.79 24.00
CA LYS A 23 -9.60 4.07 24.67
C LYS A 23 -10.82 3.95 23.76
N GLY A 24 -10.60 3.80 22.44
CA GLY A 24 -11.69 3.77 21.48
C GLY A 24 -12.34 5.16 21.26
N GLU A 25 -11.61 6.24 21.46
CA GLU A 25 -12.08 7.61 21.29
C GLU A 25 -12.09 8.03 19.81
N PHE A 26 -12.73 7.22 18.97
CA PHE A 26 -12.97 7.45 17.55
C PHE A 26 -14.32 6.85 17.15
N SER A 27 -14.89 7.29 16.03
CA SER A 27 -16.23 6.86 15.62
C SER A 27 -16.21 5.54 14.82
N ASN A 28 -17.35 4.85 14.75
CA ASN A 28 -17.53 3.69 13.87
C ASN A 28 -17.47 4.13 12.41
N GLU A 29 -18.02 5.30 12.08
CA GLU A 29 -18.01 5.85 10.73
C GLU A 29 -16.59 6.05 10.20
N LEU A 30 -15.63 6.38 11.08
CA LEU A 30 -14.22 6.47 10.70
C LEU A 30 -13.65 5.12 10.27
N VAL A 31 -14.01 4.04 10.98
CA VAL A 31 -13.58 2.68 10.62
C VAL A 31 -14.16 2.29 9.24
N GLU A 32 -15.44 2.54 9.03
CA GLU A 32 -16.10 2.23 7.74
C GLU A 32 -15.53 3.09 6.60
N ALA A 33 -15.23 4.37 6.84
CA ALA A 33 -14.60 5.24 5.86
C ALA A 33 -13.18 4.75 5.47
N ILE A 34 -12.40 4.25 6.45
CA ILE A 34 -11.09 3.67 6.18
C ILE A 34 -11.22 2.40 5.33
N LYS A 35 -12.14 1.50 5.66
CA LYS A 35 -12.40 0.28 4.87
C LYS A 35 -12.80 0.63 3.44
N ALA A 36 -13.72 1.57 3.26
CA ALA A 36 -14.14 2.03 1.94
C ALA A 36 -12.96 2.59 1.13
N ASN A 37 -12.07 3.34 1.77
CA ASN A 37 -10.88 3.89 1.13
C ASN A 37 -9.87 2.80 0.75
N LEU A 38 -9.66 1.81 1.61
CA LEU A 38 -8.77 0.66 1.33
C LEU A 38 -9.31 -0.17 0.15
N ASN A 39 -10.61 -0.46 0.13
CA ASN A 39 -11.25 -1.15 -0.99
C ASN A 39 -11.09 -0.37 -2.30
N LEU A 40 -11.38 0.94 -2.30
CA LEU A 40 -11.21 1.79 -3.46
C LEU A 40 -9.76 1.82 -3.97
N ASN A 41 -8.78 1.86 -3.07
CA ASN A 41 -7.37 1.85 -3.44
C ASN A 41 -6.97 0.51 -4.06
N LEU A 42 -7.47 -0.60 -3.54
CA LEU A 42 -7.23 -1.93 -4.11
C LEU A 42 -7.86 -2.04 -5.52
N GLU A 43 -9.11 -1.62 -5.69
CA GLU A 43 -9.77 -1.59 -7.00
C GLU A 43 -8.98 -0.76 -8.01
N LYS A 44 -8.52 0.44 -7.61
CA LYS A 44 -7.66 1.29 -8.43
C LYS A 44 -6.34 0.64 -8.80
N SER A 45 -5.70 -0.08 -7.87
CA SER A 45 -4.46 -0.78 -8.16
C SER A 45 -4.65 -1.88 -9.20
N PHE A 46 -5.79 -2.57 -9.19
CA PHE A 46 -6.11 -3.60 -10.18
C PHE A 46 -6.38 -3.08 -11.60
N LEU A 47 -6.51 -1.77 -11.80
CA LEU A 47 -6.52 -1.17 -13.14
C LEU A 47 -5.16 -1.34 -13.86
N ASN A 48 -4.09 -1.47 -13.10
CA ASN A 48 -2.74 -1.58 -13.63
C ASN A 48 -2.29 -3.05 -13.65
N ASN A 49 -1.83 -3.52 -14.80
CA ASN A 49 -1.33 -4.91 -14.95
C ASN A 49 -0.11 -5.21 -14.09
N SER A 50 0.79 -4.22 -13.91
CA SER A 50 1.97 -4.39 -13.07
C SER A 50 1.60 -4.56 -11.60
N ASP A 51 0.62 -3.81 -11.11
CA ASP A 51 0.16 -3.92 -9.72
C ASP A 51 -0.53 -5.27 -9.49
N ARG A 52 -1.33 -5.74 -10.45
CA ARG A 52 -1.90 -7.10 -10.41
C ARG A 52 -0.82 -8.18 -10.37
N ALA A 53 0.20 -8.07 -11.21
CA ALA A 53 1.32 -9.00 -11.21
C ALA A 53 2.08 -8.98 -9.87
N ASN A 54 2.33 -7.78 -9.32
CA ASN A 54 2.98 -7.63 -8.03
C ASN A 54 2.18 -8.24 -6.89
N TYR A 55 0.85 -8.19 -6.95
CA TYR A 55 -0.01 -8.82 -5.94
C TYR A 55 0.21 -10.36 -5.86
N TYR A 56 0.40 -11.02 -7.02
CA TYR A 56 0.78 -12.44 -7.04
C TYR A 56 2.20 -12.67 -6.50
N VAL A 57 3.14 -11.78 -6.86
CA VAL A 57 4.52 -11.87 -6.37
C VAL A 57 4.56 -11.71 -4.86
N ASP A 58 3.82 -10.74 -4.31
CA ASP A 58 3.76 -10.50 -2.87
C ASP A 58 3.17 -11.69 -2.11
N ALA A 59 2.09 -12.29 -2.62
CA ALA A 59 1.53 -13.51 -2.03
C ALA A 59 2.57 -14.64 -2.01
N PHE A 60 3.29 -14.84 -3.10
CA PHE A 60 4.34 -15.86 -3.19
C PHE A 60 5.51 -15.60 -2.24
N VAL A 61 6.01 -14.36 -2.17
CA VAL A 61 7.13 -13.96 -1.30
C VAL A 61 6.77 -14.10 0.16
N ASN A 62 5.53 -13.79 0.53
CA ASN A 62 5.01 -13.92 1.89
C ASN A 62 4.66 -15.37 2.27
N GLY A 63 4.72 -16.31 1.33
CA GLY A 63 4.34 -17.70 1.55
C GLY A 63 2.84 -17.90 1.72
N GLU A 64 2.03 -16.97 1.23
CA GLU A 64 0.56 -17.03 1.25
C GLU A 64 0.04 -17.79 0.03
N THR A 65 -1.02 -18.57 0.22
CA THR A 65 -1.77 -19.09 -0.93
C THR A 65 -2.57 -17.98 -1.58
N TRP A 66 -2.90 -18.13 -2.86
CA TRP A 66 -3.76 -17.14 -3.53
C TRP A 66 -5.12 -16.99 -2.84
N GLY A 67 -5.68 -18.10 -2.34
CA GLY A 67 -6.91 -18.08 -1.53
C GLY A 67 -6.79 -17.21 -0.29
N ASP A 68 -5.67 -17.33 0.44
CA ASP A 68 -5.41 -16.53 1.64
C ASP A 68 -5.27 -15.03 1.32
N ALA A 69 -4.62 -14.71 0.20
CA ALA A 69 -4.46 -13.33 -0.25
C ALA A 69 -5.83 -12.68 -0.58
N VAL A 70 -6.71 -13.39 -1.29
CA VAL A 70 -8.07 -12.92 -1.58
C VAL A 70 -8.91 -12.83 -0.31
N GLU A 71 -8.84 -13.84 0.58
CA GLU A 71 -9.54 -13.85 1.86
C GLU A 71 -9.08 -12.70 2.79
N GLY A 72 -7.88 -12.18 2.58
CA GLY A 72 -7.37 -11.00 3.28
C GLY A 72 -8.30 -9.79 3.17
N LEU A 73 -8.91 -9.57 2.01
CA LEU A 73 -9.88 -8.51 1.79
C LEU A 73 -11.16 -8.71 2.61
N HIS A 74 -11.68 -9.94 2.65
CA HIS A 74 -12.85 -10.27 3.46
C HIS A 74 -12.56 -10.08 4.95
N ARG A 75 -11.38 -10.53 5.42
CA ARG A 75 -10.94 -10.32 6.81
C ARG A 75 -10.83 -8.83 7.15
N MET A 76 -10.26 -8.01 6.25
CA MET A 76 -10.17 -6.56 6.44
C MET A 76 -11.58 -5.93 6.58
N ASN A 77 -12.51 -6.31 5.72
CA ASN A 77 -13.89 -5.80 5.76
C ASN A 77 -14.66 -6.23 7.02
N ALA A 78 -14.29 -7.36 7.62
CA ALA A 78 -14.88 -7.84 8.87
C ALA A 78 -14.35 -7.15 10.14
N VAL A 79 -13.23 -6.38 10.05
CA VAL A 79 -12.64 -5.69 11.21
C VAL A 79 -13.63 -4.73 11.84
N THR A 80 -13.78 -4.80 13.15
CA THR A 80 -14.64 -3.92 13.94
C THR A 80 -13.83 -2.86 14.69
N LYS A 81 -14.50 -1.82 15.17
CA LYS A 81 -13.88 -0.83 16.08
C LYS A 81 -13.25 -1.53 17.30
N GLN A 82 -13.92 -2.55 17.85
CA GLN A 82 -13.40 -3.26 19.02
C GLN A 82 -12.11 -4.01 18.71
N ASP A 83 -11.97 -4.56 17.50
CA ASP A 83 -10.73 -5.22 17.09
C ASP A 83 -9.58 -4.23 17.02
N VAL A 84 -9.81 -3.02 16.50
CA VAL A 84 -8.81 -1.94 16.50
C VAL A 84 -8.38 -1.58 17.92
N VAL A 85 -9.33 -1.44 18.85
CA VAL A 85 -9.06 -1.17 20.27
C VAL A 85 -8.26 -2.30 20.92
N ASN A 86 -8.60 -3.54 20.63
CA ASN A 86 -7.92 -4.73 21.17
C ASN A 86 -6.45 -4.77 20.70
N VAL A 87 -6.22 -4.55 19.41
CA VAL A 87 -4.88 -4.49 18.83
C VAL A 87 -4.08 -3.31 19.41
N ALA A 88 -4.70 -2.13 19.52
CA ALA A 88 -4.06 -0.95 20.11
C ALA A 88 -3.63 -1.23 21.57
N ASN A 89 -4.48 -1.84 22.37
CA ASN A 89 -4.14 -2.19 23.75
C ASN A 89 -3.04 -3.26 23.85
N LYS A 90 -3.01 -4.20 22.90
CA LYS A 90 -1.99 -5.26 22.88
C LYS A 90 -0.60 -4.74 22.47
N TYR A 91 -0.53 -3.85 21.49
CA TYR A 91 0.74 -3.48 20.84
C TYR A 91 1.20 -2.05 21.08
N LEU A 92 0.29 -1.10 21.37
CA LEU A 92 0.61 0.31 21.55
C LEU A 92 0.70 0.72 23.02
N GLY A 93 1.22 -0.16 23.87
CA GLY A 93 1.43 0.16 25.29
C GLY A 93 2.54 1.20 25.52
N ASN A 94 2.46 1.93 26.64
CA ASN A 94 3.31 3.09 26.97
C ASN A 94 4.82 2.84 27.02
N LYS A 95 5.29 1.61 26.87
CA LYS A 95 6.72 1.25 26.93
C LYS A 95 7.19 0.47 25.70
N ASN A 96 6.35 0.35 24.68
CA ASN A 96 6.64 -0.47 23.50
C ASN A 96 6.82 0.38 22.24
N TYR A 97 7.69 1.41 22.33
CA TYR A 97 8.04 2.24 21.19
C TYR A 97 9.48 2.73 21.27
N ALA A 98 10.05 3.08 20.13
CA ALA A 98 11.32 3.79 20.03
C ALA A 98 11.08 5.16 19.40
N ALA A 99 11.58 6.22 20.06
CA ALA A 99 11.51 7.57 19.52
C ALA A 99 12.82 7.90 18.79
N VAL A 100 12.72 8.20 17.51
CA VAL A 100 13.84 8.63 16.67
C VAL A 100 13.60 10.06 16.22
N SER A 101 14.49 10.97 16.59
CA SER A 101 14.37 12.40 16.27
C SER A 101 15.45 12.81 15.27
N LYS A 102 15.03 13.38 14.13
CA LYS A 102 15.94 14.00 13.18
C LYS A 102 16.05 15.50 13.49
N ARG A 103 17.25 15.95 13.82
CA ARG A 103 17.53 17.37 14.10
C ARG A 103 18.35 17.99 12.98
N GLN A 104 18.19 19.30 12.77
CA GLN A 104 19.03 20.06 11.85
C GLN A 104 20.39 20.36 12.50
N GLY A 105 21.45 20.28 11.71
CA GLY A 105 22.84 20.56 12.15
C GLY A 105 23.76 19.35 12.01
N ALA A 106 25.05 19.57 12.24
CA ALA A 106 26.02 18.50 12.27
C ALA A 106 25.84 17.65 13.55
N PRO A 107 25.98 16.31 13.48
CA PRO A 107 25.94 15.44 14.65
C PRO A 107 27.10 15.83 15.60
N LYS A 108 26.80 15.98 16.88
CA LYS A 108 27.80 16.35 17.89
C LYS A 108 28.66 15.16 18.34
N ASP A 109 28.10 13.95 18.25
CA ASP A 109 28.72 12.71 18.72
C ASP A 109 28.55 11.63 17.65
N GLU A 110 29.32 11.73 16.58
CA GLU A 110 29.31 10.74 15.50
C GLU A 110 30.13 9.52 15.91
N LEU A 111 29.48 8.45 16.28
CA LEU A 111 30.12 7.14 16.43
C LEU A 111 30.60 6.67 15.05
N LYS A 112 31.90 6.81 14.81
CA LYS A 112 32.53 6.23 13.62
C LYS A 112 32.65 4.71 13.81
N ILE A 113 31.67 4.00 13.34
CA ILE A 113 31.72 2.55 13.25
C ILE A 113 32.63 2.19 12.07
N ALA A 114 33.67 1.42 12.34
CA ALA A 114 34.53 0.88 11.27
C ALA A 114 33.64 0.05 10.32
N LYS A 115 33.63 0.40 9.04
CA LYS A 115 32.90 -0.39 8.03
C LYS A 115 33.53 -1.79 8.00
N PRO A 116 32.70 -2.86 8.13
CA PRO A 116 33.22 -4.21 7.93
C PRO A 116 33.72 -4.36 6.49
N ALA A 117 34.75 -5.18 6.31
CA ALA A 117 35.25 -5.50 4.97
C ALA A 117 34.12 -6.18 4.20
N ILE A 118 33.65 -5.53 3.11
CA ILE A 118 32.67 -6.12 2.22
C ILE A 118 33.42 -7.02 1.24
N THR A 119 33.20 -8.32 1.33
CA THR A 119 33.68 -9.24 0.29
C THR A 119 32.83 -9.00 -0.97
N PRO A 120 33.42 -8.57 -2.09
CA PRO A 120 32.68 -8.37 -3.32
C PRO A 120 32.04 -9.69 -3.75
N ILE A 121 30.73 -9.68 -3.95
CA ILE A 121 30.05 -10.81 -4.57
C ILE A 121 30.34 -10.72 -6.06
N VAL A 122 30.99 -11.75 -6.60
CA VAL A 122 31.19 -11.87 -8.05
C VAL A 122 29.83 -12.16 -8.68
N THR A 123 29.23 -11.14 -9.25
CA THR A 123 27.98 -11.31 -10.01
C THR A 123 28.32 -11.79 -11.42
N ASN A 124 27.86 -12.98 -11.77
CA ASN A 124 27.93 -13.47 -13.14
C ASN A 124 26.86 -12.77 -13.96
N ARG A 125 27.24 -11.73 -14.70
CA ARG A 125 26.32 -10.94 -15.55
C ARG A 125 26.16 -11.53 -16.97
N ASP A 126 27.00 -12.49 -17.31
CA ASP A 126 27.12 -13.01 -18.69
C ASP A 126 26.33 -14.32 -18.89
N THR A 127 25.81 -14.89 -17.81
CA THR A 127 24.98 -16.10 -17.86
C THR A 127 23.62 -15.87 -17.21
N VAL A 128 22.59 -16.40 -17.84
CA VAL A 128 21.24 -16.46 -17.29
C VAL A 128 20.93 -17.89 -16.85
N SER A 129 20.04 -18.05 -15.87
CA SER A 129 19.58 -19.39 -15.49
C SER A 129 18.86 -20.07 -16.66
N ALA A 130 18.89 -21.42 -16.70
CA ALA A 130 18.13 -22.18 -17.71
C ALA A 130 16.64 -21.77 -17.71
N PHE A 131 16.04 -21.59 -16.53
CA PHE A 131 14.67 -21.11 -16.38
C PHE A 131 14.43 -19.76 -17.08
N LEU A 132 15.33 -18.78 -16.88
CA LEU A 132 15.18 -17.48 -17.53
C LEU A 132 15.40 -17.57 -19.05
N ALA A 133 16.36 -18.39 -19.49
CA ALA A 133 16.57 -18.62 -20.93
C ALA A 133 15.34 -19.25 -21.59
N ASP A 134 14.74 -20.24 -20.95
CA ASP A 134 13.50 -20.88 -21.44
C ASP A 134 12.36 -19.88 -21.48
N LEU A 135 12.15 -19.09 -20.40
CA LEU A 135 11.11 -18.08 -20.31
C LEU A 135 11.22 -17.02 -21.42
N VAL A 136 12.43 -16.52 -21.67
CA VAL A 136 12.69 -15.50 -22.70
C VAL A 136 12.53 -16.09 -24.12
N SER A 137 12.79 -17.39 -24.30
CA SER A 137 12.63 -18.09 -25.58
C SER A 137 11.18 -18.42 -25.93
N MET A 138 10.24 -18.34 -24.96
CA MET A 138 8.83 -18.62 -25.19
C MET A 138 8.26 -17.67 -26.26
N LYS A 139 7.64 -18.24 -27.28
CA LYS A 139 6.86 -17.46 -28.24
C LYS A 139 5.58 -16.98 -27.56
N VAL A 140 5.43 -15.68 -27.47
CA VAL A 140 4.21 -15.03 -26.99
C VAL A 140 3.49 -14.45 -28.20
N ASP A 141 2.20 -14.72 -28.32
CA ASP A 141 1.39 -14.08 -29.34
C ASP A 141 1.37 -12.57 -29.11
N PRO A 142 1.49 -11.75 -30.16
CA PRO A 142 1.44 -10.30 -30.01
C PRO A 142 0.09 -9.88 -29.46
N VAL A 143 0.13 -9.02 -28.42
CA VAL A 143 -1.09 -8.42 -27.88
C VAL A 143 -1.61 -7.41 -28.86
N GLU A 144 -2.78 -7.64 -29.44
CA GLU A 144 -3.43 -6.66 -30.29
C GLU A 144 -3.91 -5.48 -29.44
N PRO A 145 -3.48 -4.24 -29.77
CA PRO A 145 -3.95 -3.06 -29.03
C PRO A 145 -5.43 -2.82 -29.28
N LYS A 146 -6.20 -2.69 -28.21
CA LYS A 146 -7.62 -2.27 -28.29
C LYS A 146 -7.69 -0.78 -28.09
N PHE A 147 -8.10 -0.07 -29.12
CA PHE A 147 -8.32 1.37 -29.07
C PHE A 147 -9.76 1.68 -28.70
N VAL A 148 -9.96 2.70 -27.86
CA VAL A 148 -11.29 3.22 -27.56
C VAL A 148 -11.84 3.90 -28.82
N ASP A 149 -12.97 3.45 -29.31
CA ASP A 149 -13.75 4.12 -30.36
C ASP A 149 -14.71 5.12 -29.67
N PHE A 150 -14.34 6.39 -29.70
CA PHE A 150 -15.13 7.44 -29.03
C PHE A 150 -16.58 7.55 -29.54
N GLN A 151 -16.89 7.02 -30.72
CA GLN A 151 -18.25 7.03 -31.24
C GLN A 151 -19.08 5.84 -30.77
N LYS A 152 -18.46 4.70 -30.52
CA LYS A 152 -19.13 3.45 -30.13
C LYS A 152 -19.04 3.19 -28.63
N ASP A 153 -17.87 3.42 -28.05
CA ASP A 153 -17.58 3.00 -26.68
C ASP A 153 -17.91 4.10 -25.66
N LEU A 154 -18.05 5.36 -26.10
CA LEU A 154 -18.37 6.48 -25.22
C LEU A 154 -19.87 6.78 -25.27
N LYS A 155 -20.53 6.65 -24.14
CA LYS A 155 -21.93 7.08 -23.97
C LYS A 155 -21.97 8.50 -23.44
N SER A 156 -22.88 9.29 -24.00
CA SER A 156 -23.08 10.68 -23.61
C SER A 156 -24.50 10.91 -23.17
N THR A 157 -24.71 11.59 -22.06
CA THR A 157 -26.00 12.07 -21.62
C THR A 157 -25.90 13.48 -21.06
N LYS A 158 -27.00 14.23 -21.09
CA LYS A 158 -27.06 15.59 -20.56
C LYS A 158 -27.91 15.59 -19.29
N LEU A 159 -27.32 16.08 -18.20
CA LEU A 159 -28.01 16.21 -16.92
C LEU A 159 -28.99 17.40 -16.95
N ALA A 160 -29.94 17.44 -16.01
CA ALA A 160 -30.98 18.50 -15.93
C ALA A 160 -30.39 19.92 -15.78
N ASN A 161 -29.20 20.04 -15.16
CA ASN A 161 -28.48 21.31 -15.01
C ASN A 161 -27.67 21.72 -16.25
N GLY A 162 -27.78 20.96 -17.36
CA GLY A 162 -27.04 21.22 -18.58
C GLY A 162 -25.63 20.62 -18.68
N THR A 163 -25.12 20.00 -17.63
CA THR A 163 -23.81 19.33 -17.63
C THR A 163 -23.87 18.10 -18.53
N GLN A 164 -22.85 17.94 -19.37
CA GLN A 164 -22.67 16.74 -20.20
C GLN A 164 -21.90 15.68 -19.40
N LEU A 165 -22.47 14.50 -19.29
CA LEU A 165 -21.83 13.32 -18.71
C LEU A 165 -21.37 12.41 -19.86
N LEU A 166 -20.09 12.12 -19.88
CA LEU A 166 -19.47 11.14 -20.77
C LEU A 166 -19.04 9.93 -19.94
N TYR A 167 -19.43 8.74 -20.34
CA TYR A 167 -19.06 7.52 -19.62
C TYR A 167 -18.92 6.32 -20.55
N THR A 168 -18.09 5.39 -20.12
CA THR A 168 -17.94 4.08 -20.76
C THR A 168 -18.04 2.99 -19.68
N HIS A 169 -18.55 1.83 -20.07
CA HIS A 169 -18.57 0.67 -19.21
C HIS A 169 -17.16 0.07 -19.13
N ASN A 170 -16.69 -0.22 -17.92
CA ASN A 170 -15.42 -0.90 -17.72
C ASN A 170 -15.68 -2.35 -17.28
N PRO A 171 -15.56 -3.34 -18.19
CA PRO A 171 -15.86 -4.73 -17.87
C PRO A 171 -14.75 -5.45 -17.09
N TYR A 172 -13.65 -4.75 -16.81
CA TYR A 172 -12.47 -5.39 -16.20
C TYR A 172 -12.43 -5.25 -14.65
N ASN A 173 -13.37 -4.49 -14.07
CA ASN A 173 -13.39 -4.17 -12.64
C ASN A 173 -14.76 -4.43 -12.00
N GLU A 174 -15.52 -5.35 -12.52
CA GLU A 174 -16.76 -5.84 -11.90
C GLU A 174 -16.50 -6.96 -10.90
#